data_07f6ec8f09853e2169bc3d0ca73bf671
#
_entry.id   07f6ec8f09853e2169bc3d0ca73bf671
#
_cell.length_a   1.000
_cell.length_b   1.000
_cell.length_c   1.000
_cell.angle_alpha   90.00
_cell.angle_beta   90.00
_cell.angle_gamma   90.00
#
_symmetry.space_group_name_H-M   'P 1'
#
loop_
_entity.id
_entity.type
_entity.pdbx_description
1 polymer ?
#
loop_
_entity_poly.entity_id
_entity_poly.type
_entity_poly.pdbx_seq_one_letter_code
_entity_poly.pdbx_strand_id
1 'polypeptide(L)'
;MAVTLPKPKLRNLYLPEQVNQESMNKLTKAIIEINEDDEYLKKLYAVHGIEYKPQPIQMYIDSYGGAVYQCFGLLGVMDKSETPIHTIVTGAAMSCGFMILISGHKRFGYSHSPPLY
;
A
#
# COMPACT_ATOMS: atom_id res chain seq x y z
N MET A 1 -1.97 36.15 6.73
CA MET A 1 -1.06 35.11 7.25
C MET A 1 -1.34 33.79 6.55
N ALA A 2 -0.31 33.19 6.00
CA ALA A 2 -0.46 31.90 5.32
C ALA A 2 -0.69 30.78 6.34
N VAL A 3 -1.66 29.90 6.06
CA VAL A 3 -1.90 28.72 6.89
C VAL A 3 -1.16 27.54 6.27
N THR A 4 -0.30 26.93 7.07
CA THR A 4 0.42 25.73 6.65
C THR A 4 -0.39 24.51 7.05
N LEU A 5 -0.89 23.76 6.04
CA LEU A 5 -1.63 22.53 6.29
C LEU A 5 -0.65 21.37 6.46
N PRO A 6 -0.97 20.42 7.34
CA PRO A 6 -0.12 19.25 7.49
C PRO A 6 -0.03 18.44 6.20
N LYS A 7 1.13 17.86 5.97
CA LYS A 7 1.37 16.99 4.81
C LYS A 7 1.19 15.54 5.23
N PRO A 8 0.81 14.67 4.29
CA PRO A 8 0.70 13.25 4.60
C PRO A 8 2.06 12.64 4.96
N LYS A 9 2.00 11.60 5.78
CA LYS A 9 3.20 10.86 6.17
C LYS A 9 3.78 10.10 4.98
N LEU A 10 5.04 9.72 5.09
CA LEU A 10 5.69 8.88 4.07
C LEU A 10 4.93 7.56 3.92
N ARG A 11 4.72 7.14 2.67
CA ARG A 11 3.80 6.04 2.34
C ARG A 11 4.48 4.90 1.62
N ASN A 12 5.76 4.68 1.89
CA ASN A 12 6.46 3.54 1.33
C ASN A 12 6.28 2.36 2.27
N LEU A 13 5.70 1.30 1.76
CA LEU A 13 5.53 0.04 2.48
C LEU A 13 6.35 -1.03 1.78
N TYR A 14 6.87 -1.96 2.55
CA TYR A 14 7.74 -3.02 2.04
C TYR A 14 7.17 -4.37 2.44
N LEU A 15 6.94 -5.22 1.44
CA LEU A 15 6.54 -6.58 1.71
C LEU A 15 7.79 -7.35 2.13
N PRO A 16 7.77 -8.04 3.28
CA PRO A 16 8.93 -8.79 3.72
C PRO A 16 9.19 -9.99 2.82
N GLU A 17 10.42 -10.49 2.88
CA GLU A 17 10.85 -11.63 2.08
C GLU A 17 9.92 -12.82 2.24
N GLN A 18 9.44 -13.07 3.45
CA GLN A 18 8.49 -14.13 3.74
C GLN A 18 7.19 -13.56 4.29
N VAL A 19 6.06 -14.00 3.72
CA VAL A 19 4.73 -13.64 4.19
C VAL A 19 4.36 -14.50 5.39
N ASN A 20 3.98 -13.85 6.49
CA ASN A 20 3.43 -14.54 7.65
C ASN A 20 2.36 -13.66 8.31
N GLN A 21 1.69 -14.19 9.35
CA GLN A 21 0.58 -13.48 9.98
C GLN A 21 1.02 -12.14 10.56
N GLU A 22 2.18 -12.09 11.20
CA GLU A 22 2.68 -10.87 11.83
C GLU A 22 2.95 -9.78 10.79
N SER A 23 3.65 -10.14 9.69
CA SER A 23 3.96 -9.17 8.64
C SER A 23 2.72 -8.68 7.93
N MET A 24 1.73 -9.56 7.72
CA MET A 24 0.48 -9.19 7.08
C MET A 24 -0.34 -8.26 7.97
N ASN A 25 -0.35 -8.52 9.28
CA ASN A 25 -1.04 -7.65 10.23
C ASN A 25 -0.42 -6.24 10.25
N LYS A 26 0.90 -6.14 10.22
CA LYS A 26 1.58 -4.85 10.19
C LYS A 26 1.24 -4.05 8.94
N LEU A 27 1.25 -4.69 7.77
CA LEU A 27 0.91 -4.02 6.52
C LEU A 27 -0.56 -3.60 6.49
N THR A 28 -1.45 -4.49 6.92
CA THR A 28 -2.88 -4.19 7.00
C THR A 28 -3.13 -2.98 7.88
N LYS A 29 -2.53 -2.95 9.06
CA LYS A 29 -2.67 -1.84 9.98
C LYS A 29 -2.11 -0.54 9.40
N ALA A 30 -0.96 -0.62 8.72
CA ALA A 30 -0.36 0.55 8.09
C ALA A 30 -1.28 1.16 7.02
N ILE A 31 -1.90 0.31 6.19
CA ILE A 31 -2.82 0.78 5.15
C ILE A 31 -4.05 1.43 5.78
N ILE A 32 -4.61 0.84 6.83
CA ILE A 32 -5.76 1.39 7.54
C ILE A 32 -5.41 2.77 8.12
N GLU A 33 -4.26 2.88 8.77
CA GLU A 33 -3.81 4.15 9.35
C GLU A 33 -3.61 5.23 8.30
N ILE A 34 -3.07 4.88 7.13
CA ILE A 34 -2.90 5.83 6.03
C ILE A 34 -4.27 6.29 5.50
N ASN A 35 -5.23 5.37 5.36
CA ASN A 35 -6.58 5.73 4.93
C ASN A 35 -7.27 6.67 5.92
N GLU A 36 -7.10 6.43 7.21
CA GLU A 36 -7.66 7.30 8.25
C GLU A 36 -7.01 8.69 8.21
N ASP A 37 -5.70 8.74 8.01
CA ASP A 37 -4.96 10.01 7.89
C ASP A 37 -5.45 10.80 6.67
N ASP A 38 -5.63 10.13 5.54
CA ASP A 38 -6.14 10.77 4.33
C ASP A 38 -7.57 11.29 4.51
N GLU A 39 -8.42 10.57 5.21
CA GLU A 39 -9.78 11.03 5.49
C GLU A 39 -9.76 12.29 6.36
N TYR A 40 -8.90 12.29 7.38
CA TYR A 40 -8.72 13.45 8.22
C TYR A 40 -8.21 14.66 7.43
N LEU A 41 -7.17 14.47 6.62
CA LEU A 41 -6.59 15.54 5.81
C LEU A 41 -7.58 16.07 4.78
N LYS A 42 -8.38 15.19 4.19
CA LYS A 42 -9.40 15.59 3.23
C LYS A 42 -10.41 16.55 3.87
N LYS A 43 -10.86 16.24 5.08
CA LYS A 43 -11.79 17.09 5.82
C LYS A 43 -11.15 18.40 6.22
N LEU A 44 -9.92 18.35 6.70
CA LEU A 44 -9.18 19.55 7.11
C LEU A 44 -8.96 20.50 5.93
N TYR A 45 -8.52 19.97 4.79
CA TYR A 45 -8.30 20.77 3.59
C TYR A 45 -9.61 21.38 3.09
N ALA A 46 -10.71 20.64 3.17
CA ALA A 46 -12.01 21.13 2.74
C ALA A 46 -12.46 22.35 3.55
N VAL A 47 -12.15 22.38 4.84
CA VAL A 47 -12.45 23.54 5.70
C VAL A 47 -11.77 24.81 5.18
N HIS A 48 -10.61 24.67 4.56
CA HIS A 48 -9.85 25.77 3.99
C HIS A 48 -10.13 25.99 2.50
N GLY A 49 -11.13 25.29 1.95
CA GLY A 49 -11.48 25.44 0.54
C GLY A 49 -10.47 24.82 -0.43
N ILE A 50 -9.65 23.89 0.03
CA ILE A 50 -8.61 23.26 -0.77
C ILE A 50 -8.96 21.80 -1.00
N GLU A 51 -8.82 21.34 -2.26
CA GLU A 51 -8.99 19.94 -2.59
C GLU A 51 -7.76 19.16 -2.15
N TYR A 52 -7.97 18.08 -1.43
CA TYR A 52 -6.91 17.15 -1.03
C TYR A 52 -6.94 15.92 -1.92
N LYS A 53 -5.82 15.65 -2.59
CA LYS A 53 -5.65 14.44 -3.41
C LYS A 53 -4.71 13.50 -2.68
N PRO A 54 -5.18 12.34 -2.22
CA PRO A 54 -4.31 11.37 -1.56
C PRO A 54 -3.18 10.93 -2.48
N GLN A 55 -1.96 10.95 -1.95
CA GLN A 55 -0.83 10.39 -2.67
C GLN A 55 -0.85 8.88 -2.58
N PRO A 56 -0.45 8.18 -3.66
CA PRO A 56 -0.46 6.72 -3.63
C PRO A 56 0.48 6.14 -2.59
N ILE A 57 0.04 5.03 -1.99
CA ILE A 57 0.92 4.17 -1.21
C ILE A 57 1.79 3.42 -2.19
N GLN A 58 3.10 3.45 -2.00
CA GLN A 58 4.03 2.67 -2.81
C GLN A 58 4.44 1.43 -2.02
N MET A 59 3.99 0.27 -2.48
CA MET A 59 4.29 -1.00 -1.83
C MET A 59 5.31 -1.77 -2.66
N TYR A 60 6.50 -1.91 -2.10
CA TYR A 60 7.61 -2.58 -2.77
C TYR A 60 7.58 -4.07 -2.45
N ILE A 61 7.68 -4.89 -3.48
CA ILE A 61 7.53 -6.33 -3.39
C ILE A 61 8.82 -7.01 -3.83
N ASP A 62 9.40 -7.76 -2.89
CA ASP A 62 10.50 -8.68 -3.16
C ASP A 62 10.31 -9.83 -2.18
N SER A 63 9.45 -10.79 -2.57
CA SER A 63 8.99 -11.81 -1.65
C SER A 63 8.86 -13.16 -2.32
N TYR A 64 9.25 -14.19 -1.60
CA TYR A 64 9.02 -15.59 -2.00
C TYR A 64 7.61 -16.06 -1.62
N GLY A 65 6.84 -15.24 -0.92
CA GLY A 65 5.47 -15.56 -0.54
C GLY A 65 5.38 -16.22 0.82
N GLY A 66 4.40 -17.06 0.96
CA GLY A 66 4.04 -17.77 2.18
C GLY A 66 2.70 -18.43 2.01
N ALA A 67 2.06 -18.84 3.10
CA ALA A 67 0.75 -19.45 3.02
C ALA A 67 -0.29 -18.46 2.47
N VAL A 68 -1.00 -18.86 1.43
CA VAL A 68 -1.93 -17.97 0.71
C VAL A 68 -3.00 -17.39 1.64
N TYR A 69 -3.54 -18.18 2.55
CA TYR A 69 -4.59 -17.71 3.45
C TYR A 69 -4.13 -16.57 4.36
N GLN A 70 -2.84 -16.46 4.62
CA GLN A 70 -2.30 -15.39 5.49
C GLN A 70 -2.38 -14.02 4.84
N CYS A 71 -2.43 -13.94 3.50
CA CYS A 71 -2.49 -12.66 2.81
C CYS A 71 -3.91 -12.17 2.53
N PHE A 72 -4.94 -12.98 2.76
CA PHE A 72 -6.31 -12.61 2.42
C PHE A 72 -6.79 -11.34 3.13
N GLY A 73 -6.42 -11.17 4.40
CA GLY A 73 -6.77 -9.95 5.14
C GLY A 73 -6.16 -8.72 4.50
N LEU A 74 -4.89 -8.81 4.11
CA LEU A 74 -4.22 -7.71 3.42
C LEU A 74 -4.87 -7.43 2.07
N LEU A 75 -5.17 -8.47 1.30
CA LEU A 75 -5.81 -8.30 -0.01
C LEU A 75 -7.17 -7.60 0.11
N GLY A 76 -7.95 -7.96 1.14
CA GLY A 76 -9.24 -7.31 1.39
C GLY A 76 -9.10 -5.83 1.72
N VAL A 77 -8.11 -5.48 2.54
CA VAL A 77 -7.86 -4.09 2.89
C VAL A 77 -7.35 -3.31 1.69
N MET A 78 -6.50 -3.90 0.86
CA MET A 78 -6.03 -3.26 -0.37
C MET A 78 -7.20 -2.98 -1.32
N ASP A 79 -8.12 -3.93 -1.46
CA ASP A 79 -9.28 -3.76 -2.31
C ASP A 79 -10.17 -2.61 -1.86
N LYS A 80 -10.34 -2.46 -0.55
CA LYS A 80 -11.21 -1.43 0.03
C LYS A 80 -10.51 -0.09 0.27
N SER A 81 -9.22 -0.01 0.07
CA SER A 81 -8.46 1.21 0.31
C SER A 81 -8.91 2.32 -0.65
N GLU A 82 -9.31 3.45 -0.11
CA GLU A 82 -9.63 4.64 -0.90
C GLU A 82 -8.36 5.36 -1.34
N THR A 83 -7.28 5.23 -0.56
CA THR A 83 -5.97 5.71 -0.98
C THR A 83 -5.42 4.76 -2.06
N PRO A 84 -5.00 5.27 -3.22
CA PRO A 84 -4.45 4.40 -4.27
C PRO A 84 -3.22 3.65 -3.77
N ILE A 85 -3.10 2.38 -4.16
CA ILE A 85 -1.94 1.55 -3.82
C ILE A 85 -1.24 1.16 -5.11
N HIS A 86 0.01 1.57 -5.23
CA HIS A 86 0.87 1.19 -6.34
C HIS A 86 1.81 0.10 -5.86
N THR A 87 1.77 -1.05 -6.50
CA THR A 87 2.65 -2.16 -6.18
C THR A 87 3.82 -2.16 -7.15
N ILE A 88 5.03 -2.32 -6.62
CA ILE A 88 6.28 -2.24 -7.38
C ILE A 88 7.10 -3.48 -7.07
N VAL A 89 7.33 -4.32 -8.06
CA VAL A 89 8.19 -5.49 -7.86
C VAL A 89 9.64 -5.08 -8.05
N THR A 90 10.46 -5.31 -7.02
CA THR A 90 11.86 -4.95 -7.03
C THR A 90 12.78 -6.18 -7.18
N GLY A 91 12.28 -7.35 -6.88
CA GLY A 91 13.01 -8.61 -7.01
C GLY A 91 12.04 -9.71 -7.38
N ALA A 92 11.64 -10.53 -6.44
CA ALA A 92 10.73 -11.64 -6.67
C ALA A 92 9.31 -11.29 -6.26
N ALA A 93 8.32 -11.84 -6.96
CA ALA A 93 6.92 -11.80 -6.55
C ALA A 93 6.34 -13.19 -6.79
N MET A 94 6.39 -14.03 -5.78
CA MET A 94 6.02 -15.44 -5.88
C MET A 94 4.83 -15.76 -4.98
N SER A 95 3.96 -16.66 -5.43
CA SER A 95 2.83 -17.14 -4.64
C SER A 95 2.02 -15.97 -4.06
N CYS A 96 1.94 -15.85 -2.75
CA CYS A 96 1.22 -14.77 -2.06
C CYS A 96 1.77 -13.38 -2.46
N GLY A 97 3.08 -13.25 -2.67
CA GLY A 97 3.68 -12.00 -3.16
C GLY A 97 3.15 -11.59 -4.52
N PHE A 98 2.94 -12.56 -5.42
CA PHE A 98 2.34 -12.28 -6.72
C PHE A 98 0.88 -11.83 -6.59
N MET A 99 0.10 -12.46 -5.71
CA MET A 99 -1.29 -12.06 -5.46
C MET A 99 -1.35 -10.62 -4.95
N ILE A 100 -0.45 -10.23 -4.08
CA ILE A 100 -0.37 -8.86 -3.56
C ILE A 100 0.01 -7.90 -4.70
N LEU A 101 0.97 -8.28 -5.55
CA LEU A 101 1.37 -7.45 -6.68
C LEU A 101 0.18 -7.14 -7.60
N ILE A 102 -0.60 -8.16 -7.97
CA ILE A 102 -1.72 -7.96 -8.89
C ILE A 102 -2.91 -7.27 -8.23
N SER A 103 -2.95 -7.19 -6.91
CA SER A 103 -4.03 -6.52 -6.18
C SER A 103 -3.82 -5.02 -6.04
N GLY A 104 -2.68 -4.49 -6.44
CA GLY A 104 -2.44 -3.05 -6.47
C GLY A 104 -3.32 -2.35 -7.50
N HIS A 105 -3.68 -1.10 -7.24
CA HIS A 105 -4.48 -0.30 -8.17
C HIS A 105 -3.68 0.02 -9.43
N LYS A 106 -2.37 0.20 -9.30
CA LYS A 106 -1.41 0.24 -10.40
C LYS A 106 -0.21 -0.62 -10.04
N ARG A 107 0.38 -1.24 -11.04
CA ARG A 107 1.48 -2.19 -10.88
C ARG A 107 2.67 -1.77 -11.71
N PHE A 108 3.85 -1.83 -11.11
CA PHE A 108 5.10 -1.47 -11.76
C PHE A 108 6.13 -2.57 -11.52
N GLY A 109 7.02 -2.76 -12.48
CA GLY A 109 8.15 -3.68 -12.34
C GLY A 109 9.39 -3.05 -12.89
N TYR A 110 10.53 -3.32 -12.26
CA TYR A 110 11.82 -2.96 -12.85
C TYR A 110 12.13 -3.93 -13.98
N SER A 111 12.89 -3.46 -14.97
CA SER A 111 13.13 -4.22 -16.19
C SER A 111 13.79 -5.59 -15.98
N HIS A 112 14.42 -5.82 -14.84
CA HIS A 112 15.09 -7.08 -14.51
C HIS A 112 14.37 -7.88 -13.42
N SER A 113 13.13 -7.55 -13.09
CA SER A 113 12.38 -8.16 -12.01
C SER A 113 11.13 -8.85 -12.55
N PRO A 114 11.25 -10.11 -13.04
CA PRO A 114 10.07 -10.80 -13.57
C PRO A 114 9.15 -11.26 -12.44
N PRO A 115 7.85 -10.97 -12.51
CA PRO A 115 6.88 -11.59 -11.60
C PRO A 115 6.72 -13.07 -11.93
N LEU A 116 6.47 -13.88 -10.91
CA LEU A 116 6.23 -15.32 -11.07
C LEU A 116 4.78 -15.63 -10.74
N TYR A 117 4.16 -16.29 -11.67
CA TYR A 117 2.75 -16.66 -11.59
C TYR A 117 2.54 -17.94 -10.80
#